data_d804ed8fe5c49199036df36ce1ad7b2f
#
_entry.id   d804ed8fe5c49199036df36ce1ad7b2f
#
_cell.length_a   1.000
_cell.length_b   1.000
_cell.length_c   1.000
_cell.angle_alpha   90.00
_cell.angle_beta   90.00
_cell.angle_gamma   90.00
#
_symmetry.space_group_name_H-M   'P 1'
#
loop_
_entity.id
_entity.type
_entity.pdbx_description
1 polymer ?
#
loop_
_entity_poly.entity_id
_entity_poly.type
_entity_poly.pdbx_seq_one_letter_code
_entity_poly.pdbx_strand_id
1 'polypeptide(L)'
;MNEEKKRARKELIKSNRYYGWLKQLTNYLDRYYLDAALGFAIPGGIGDAITAIISIAYVLFSAIGIRSFPLTLAILNNTLRDLLLGLIPFYVGDVIDVFHKSNVKNMQLIEGFVEEDPVIVNTVKKKATYSVILFICLCIMIYIMFRLAIAAAKYMISLF
;
A
#
# COMPACT_ATOMS: atom_id res chain seq x y z
N MET A 1 24.18 -6.55 -11.99
CA MET A 1 24.39 -7.20 -10.67
C MET A 1 24.65 -8.68 -10.97
N ASN A 2 25.72 -9.26 -10.42
CA ASN A 2 26.09 -10.66 -10.70
C ASN A 2 25.01 -11.61 -10.11
N GLU A 3 24.76 -12.75 -10.77
CA GLU A 3 23.75 -13.73 -10.37
C GLU A 3 23.96 -14.28 -8.95
N GLU A 4 25.21 -14.44 -8.51
CA GLU A 4 25.54 -14.83 -7.13
C GLU A 4 25.05 -13.79 -6.10
N LYS A 5 25.25 -12.49 -6.38
CA LYS A 5 24.78 -11.40 -5.50
C LYS A 5 23.26 -11.33 -5.44
N LYS A 6 22.56 -11.66 -6.53
CA LYS A 6 21.10 -11.73 -6.55
C LYS A 6 20.61 -12.87 -5.69
N ARG A 7 21.18 -14.07 -5.85
CA ARG A 7 20.83 -15.24 -5.03
C ARG A 7 21.09 -14.99 -3.55
N ALA A 8 22.27 -14.46 -3.19
CA ALA A 8 22.57 -14.14 -1.81
C ALA A 8 21.59 -13.12 -1.20
N ARG A 9 21.21 -12.08 -1.96
CA ARG A 9 20.20 -11.09 -1.54
C ARG A 9 18.84 -11.73 -1.32
N LYS A 10 18.42 -12.61 -2.23
CA LYS A 10 17.13 -13.33 -2.15
C LYS A 10 17.09 -14.20 -0.88
N GLU A 11 18.13 -14.98 -0.63
CA GLU A 11 18.25 -15.82 0.55
C GLU A 11 18.23 -14.98 1.85
N LEU A 12 18.94 -13.86 1.86
CA LEU A 12 18.96 -12.95 3.00
C LEU A 12 17.60 -12.33 3.30
N ILE A 13 16.80 -12.02 2.27
CA ILE A 13 15.44 -11.53 2.46
C ILE A 13 14.54 -12.65 2.97
N LYS A 14 14.61 -13.86 2.41
CA LYS A 14 13.81 -15.01 2.83
C LYS A 14 14.12 -15.51 4.24
N SER A 15 15.37 -15.42 4.66
CA SER A 15 15.79 -15.79 6.02
C SER A 15 15.42 -14.71 7.07
N ASN A 16 14.94 -13.55 6.63
CA ASN A 16 14.55 -12.48 7.54
C ASN A 16 13.30 -12.90 8.35
N ARG A 17 13.38 -12.75 9.67
CA ARG A 17 12.29 -13.09 10.60
C ARG A 17 10.99 -12.37 10.27
N TYR A 18 11.06 -11.11 9.84
CA TYR A 18 9.88 -10.32 9.46
C TYR A 18 9.23 -10.83 8.17
N TYR A 19 10.00 -11.33 7.21
CA TYR A 19 9.47 -11.98 6.02
C TYR A 19 8.65 -13.22 6.38
N GLY A 20 9.20 -14.10 7.22
CA GLY A 20 8.51 -15.28 7.70
C GLY A 20 7.24 -14.94 8.48
N TRP A 21 7.30 -13.93 9.34
CA TRP A 21 6.15 -13.45 10.10
C TRP A 21 5.04 -12.87 9.20
N LEU A 22 5.38 -12.02 8.23
CA LEU A 22 4.42 -11.47 7.27
C LEU A 22 3.75 -12.58 6.45
N LYS A 23 4.51 -13.58 6.01
CA LYS A 23 3.98 -14.72 5.27
C LYS A 23 3.01 -15.55 6.11
N GLN A 24 3.37 -15.86 7.35
CA GLN A 24 2.49 -16.55 8.27
C GLN A 24 1.23 -15.75 8.56
N LEU A 25 1.36 -14.45 8.82
CA LEU A 25 0.24 -13.56 9.07
C LEU A 25 -0.74 -13.54 7.88
N THR A 26 -0.22 -13.42 6.64
CA THR A 26 -1.04 -13.47 5.43
C THR A 26 -1.80 -14.80 5.34
N ASN A 27 -1.11 -15.94 5.58
CA ASN A 27 -1.73 -17.25 5.53
C ASN A 27 -2.80 -17.43 6.61
N TYR A 28 -2.60 -16.87 7.80
CA TYR A 28 -3.61 -16.88 8.85
C TYR A 28 -4.84 -16.05 8.47
N LEU A 29 -4.63 -14.84 7.97
CA LEU A 29 -5.70 -13.97 7.51
C LEU A 29 -6.50 -14.63 6.37
N ASP A 30 -5.81 -15.24 5.41
CA ASP A 30 -6.42 -15.94 4.26
C ASP A 30 -7.23 -17.17 4.71
N ARG A 31 -6.64 -18.02 5.57
CA ARG A 31 -7.23 -19.30 5.96
C ARG A 31 -8.45 -19.18 6.86
N TYR A 32 -8.48 -18.17 7.71
CA TYR A 32 -9.52 -18.03 8.72
C TYR A 32 -10.56 -16.96 8.41
N TYR A 33 -10.46 -16.27 7.26
CA TYR A 33 -11.31 -15.11 6.96
C TYR A 33 -11.37 -14.15 8.15
N LEU A 34 -10.27 -14.05 8.90
CA LEU A 34 -10.21 -13.27 10.14
C LEU A 34 -10.52 -11.81 9.91
N ASP A 35 -10.25 -11.27 8.71
CA ASP A 35 -10.64 -9.92 8.35
C ASP A 35 -12.17 -9.74 8.40
N ALA A 36 -12.92 -10.72 7.90
CA ALA A 36 -14.38 -10.72 7.98
C ALA A 36 -14.88 -10.89 9.40
N ALA A 37 -14.27 -11.83 10.16
CA ALA A 37 -14.65 -12.10 11.54
C ALA A 37 -14.25 -10.94 12.48
N LEU A 38 -13.09 -10.31 12.29
CA LEU A 38 -12.65 -9.16 13.08
C LEU A 38 -13.50 -7.93 12.81
N GLY A 39 -13.88 -7.66 11.55
CA GLY A 39 -14.74 -6.53 11.21
C GLY A 39 -16.16 -6.67 11.75
N PHE A 40 -16.69 -7.91 11.84
CA PHE A 40 -18.05 -8.19 12.30
C PHE A 40 -18.14 -8.43 13.82
N ALA A 41 -17.10 -9.05 14.41
CA ALA A 41 -17.09 -9.44 15.83
C ALA A 41 -16.65 -8.31 16.77
N ILE A 42 -15.98 -7.27 16.24
CA ILE A 42 -15.46 -6.16 17.05
C ILE A 42 -16.15 -4.86 16.61
N PRO A 43 -17.21 -4.42 17.30
CA PRO A 43 -17.88 -3.17 17.02
C PRO A 43 -16.92 -1.98 17.19
N GLY A 44 -16.97 -1.00 16.27
CA GLY A 44 -16.29 0.29 16.44
C GLY A 44 -14.99 0.50 15.69
N GLY A 45 -14.76 -0.19 14.55
CA GLY A 45 -13.62 0.12 13.68
C GLY A 45 -12.27 -0.46 14.13
N ILE A 46 -12.22 -1.29 15.15
CA ILE A 46 -10.97 -1.92 15.63
C ILE A 46 -10.44 -2.90 14.59
N GLY A 47 -11.31 -3.62 13.86
CA GLY A 47 -10.92 -4.49 12.76
C GLY A 47 -10.20 -3.71 11.65
N ASP A 48 -10.72 -2.54 11.29
CA ASP A 48 -10.11 -1.66 10.29
C ASP A 48 -8.73 -1.14 10.77
N ALA A 49 -8.60 -0.81 12.06
CA ALA A 49 -7.34 -0.39 12.64
C ALA A 49 -6.27 -1.50 12.61
N ILE A 50 -6.65 -2.74 12.92
CA ILE A 50 -5.75 -3.90 12.86
C ILE A 50 -5.29 -4.12 11.40
N THR A 51 -6.21 -4.08 10.44
CA THR A 51 -5.92 -4.26 9.03
C THR A 51 -5.00 -3.14 8.49
N ALA A 52 -5.22 -1.91 8.92
CA ALA A 52 -4.35 -0.78 8.60
C ALA A 52 -2.94 -0.97 9.16
N ILE A 53 -2.79 -1.43 10.40
CA ILE A 53 -1.49 -1.72 11.02
C ILE A 53 -0.75 -2.81 10.24
N ILE A 54 -1.45 -3.87 9.84
CA ILE A 54 -0.87 -4.95 9.03
C ILE A 54 -0.41 -4.41 7.67
N SER A 55 -1.21 -3.58 7.01
CA SER A 55 -0.85 -2.95 5.74
C SER A 55 0.40 -2.07 5.87
N ILE A 56 0.54 -1.34 6.97
CA ILE A 56 1.75 -0.55 7.27
C ILE A 56 2.97 -1.47 7.40
N ALA A 57 2.84 -2.65 8.00
CA ALA A 57 3.95 -3.60 8.13
C ALA A 57 4.49 -4.06 6.76
N TYR A 58 3.64 -4.28 5.75
CA TYR A 58 4.09 -4.57 4.38
C TYR A 58 4.85 -3.39 3.76
N VAL A 59 4.35 -2.16 3.95
CA VAL A 59 5.01 -0.93 3.47
C VAL A 59 6.39 -0.79 4.09
N LEU A 60 6.50 -0.92 5.42
CA LEU A 60 7.76 -0.82 6.15
C LEU A 60 8.74 -1.93 5.75
N PHE A 61 8.28 -3.16 5.60
CA PHE A 61 9.14 -4.26 5.16
C PHE A 61 9.67 -4.07 3.75
N SER A 62 8.85 -3.57 2.82
CA SER A 62 9.31 -3.27 1.45
C SER A 62 10.32 -2.12 1.41
N ALA A 63 10.15 -1.10 2.27
CA ALA A 63 11.03 0.07 2.35
C ALA A 63 12.36 -0.22 3.04
N ILE A 64 12.33 -0.91 4.18
CA ILE A 64 13.48 -1.08 5.06
C ILE A 64 14.13 -2.46 4.86
N GLY A 65 13.31 -3.52 4.79
CA GLY A 65 13.78 -4.90 4.67
C GLY A 65 14.26 -5.24 3.26
N ILE A 66 13.46 -4.93 2.24
CA ILE A 66 13.80 -5.18 0.83
C ILE A 66 14.57 -4.00 0.22
N ARG A 67 14.35 -2.79 0.72
CA ARG A 67 14.94 -1.54 0.23
C ARG A 67 14.64 -1.31 -1.26
N SER A 68 13.37 -1.46 -1.63
CA SER A 68 12.90 -1.27 -2.99
C SER A 68 11.83 -0.18 -3.04
N PHE A 69 12.21 1.02 -3.47
CA PHE A 69 11.29 2.14 -3.61
C PHE A 69 10.10 1.83 -4.55
N PRO A 70 10.28 1.19 -5.73
CA PRO A 70 9.16 0.82 -6.58
C PRO A 70 8.18 -0.14 -5.92
N LEU A 71 8.68 -1.15 -5.19
CA LEU A 71 7.83 -2.10 -4.47
C LEU A 71 7.07 -1.41 -3.34
N THR A 72 7.72 -0.53 -2.60
CA THR A 72 7.09 0.26 -1.54
C THR A 72 5.94 1.11 -2.08
N LEU A 73 6.15 1.81 -3.21
CA LEU A 73 5.10 2.59 -3.86
C LEU A 73 3.94 1.71 -4.35
N ALA A 74 4.23 0.53 -4.90
CA ALA A 74 3.21 -0.39 -5.38
C ALA A 74 2.32 -0.92 -4.23
N ILE A 75 2.93 -1.26 -3.09
CA ILE A 75 2.23 -1.70 -1.87
C ILE A 75 1.43 -0.54 -1.27
N LEU A 76 2.04 0.64 -1.14
CA LEU A 76 1.38 1.83 -0.63
C LEU A 76 0.15 2.20 -1.48
N ASN A 77 0.27 2.11 -2.81
CA ASN A 77 -0.85 2.36 -3.72
C ASN A 77 -2.02 1.37 -3.49
N ASN A 78 -1.73 0.09 -3.30
CA ASN A 78 -2.76 -0.89 -2.95
C ASN A 78 -3.43 -0.51 -1.62
N THR A 79 -2.63 -0.26 -0.58
CA THR A 79 -3.12 0.07 0.77
C THR A 79 -3.97 1.34 0.77
N LEU A 80 -3.52 2.41 0.09
CA LEU A 80 -4.28 3.66 -0.01
C LEU A 80 -5.59 3.49 -0.77
N ARG A 81 -5.57 2.73 -1.86
CA ARG A 81 -6.78 2.43 -2.62
C ARG A 81 -7.83 1.73 -1.75
N ASP A 82 -7.40 0.76 -0.97
CA ASP A 82 -8.31 -0.02 -0.13
C ASP A 82 -8.83 0.82 1.04
N LEU A 83 -7.96 1.66 1.63
CA LEU A 83 -8.38 2.63 2.64
C LEU A 83 -9.44 3.61 2.08
N LEU A 84 -9.24 4.14 0.87
CA LEU A 84 -10.19 5.05 0.23
C LEU A 84 -11.53 4.35 -0.07
N LEU A 85 -11.50 3.09 -0.51
CA LEU A 85 -12.73 2.31 -0.72
C LEU A 85 -13.46 2.05 0.60
N GLY A 86 -12.73 1.80 1.70
CA GLY A 86 -13.29 1.64 3.03
C GLY A 86 -13.93 2.90 3.62
N LEU A 87 -13.55 4.08 3.15
CA LEU A 87 -14.16 5.35 3.58
C LEU A 87 -15.52 5.66 2.91
N ILE A 88 -15.94 4.87 1.91
CA ILE A 88 -17.21 5.07 1.22
C ILE A 88 -18.35 4.41 2.06
N PRO A 89 -19.27 5.19 2.65
CA PRO A 89 -20.17 4.69 3.70
C PRO A 89 -21.26 3.69 3.26
N PHE A 90 -21.39 3.36 1.98
CA PHE A 90 -22.39 2.44 1.45
C PHE A 90 -21.83 1.09 0.99
N TYR A 91 -20.54 0.84 1.20
CA TYR A 91 -19.85 -0.38 0.76
C TYR A 91 -19.60 -1.39 1.89
N VAL A 92 -20.38 -1.35 2.97
CA VAL A 92 -20.10 -2.07 4.23
C VAL A 92 -20.00 -3.60 4.08
N GLY A 93 -20.67 -4.21 3.09
CA GLY A 93 -20.56 -5.66 2.85
C GLY A 93 -19.33 -6.08 2.04
N ASP A 94 -18.89 -5.22 1.11
CA ASP A 94 -17.78 -5.51 0.19
C ASP A 94 -16.41 -5.04 0.72
N VAL A 95 -16.41 -4.15 1.73
CA VAL A 95 -15.19 -3.56 2.30
C VAL A 95 -14.28 -4.65 2.90
N ILE A 96 -14.86 -5.59 3.63
CA ILE A 96 -14.14 -6.70 4.26
C ILE A 96 -13.40 -7.54 3.21
N ASP A 97 -14.06 -7.82 2.09
CA ASP A 97 -13.51 -8.61 0.99
C ASP A 97 -12.37 -7.86 0.25
N VAL A 98 -12.44 -6.53 0.21
CA VAL A 98 -11.42 -5.68 -0.43
C VAL A 98 -10.13 -5.65 0.40
N PHE A 99 -10.21 -5.46 1.72
CA PHE A 99 -9.05 -5.43 2.60
C PHE A 99 -8.34 -6.79 2.67
N HIS A 100 -9.10 -7.89 2.76
CA HIS A 100 -8.55 -9.23 2.72
C HIS A 100 -7.75 -9.48 1.44
N LYS A 101 -8.33 -9.17 0.30
CA LYS A 101 -7.65 -9.27 -1.01
C LYS A 101 -6.41 -8.41 -1.11
N SER A 102 -6.34 -7.30 -0.37
CA SER A 102 -5.18 -6.42 -0.36
C SER A 102 -3.96 -7.03 0.32
N ASN A 103 -4.14 -7.58 1.51
CA ASN A 103 -3.04 -8.17 2.26
C ASN A 103 -2.42 -9.35 1.50
N VAL A 104 -3.25 -10.21 0.92
CA VAL A 104 -2.81 -11.31 0.05
C VAL A 104 -2.06 -10.76 -1.17
N LYS A 105 -2.60 -9.73 -1.85
CA LYS A 105 -1.94 -9.10 -3.00
C LYS A 105 -0.61 -8.44 -2.63
N ASN A 106 -0.53 -7.79 -1.46
CA ASN A 106 0.71 -7.17 -1.00
C ASN A 106 1.79 -8.22 -0.73
N MET A 107 1.42 -9.37 -0.13
CA MET A 107 2.37 -10.48 0.05
C MET A 107 2.80 -11.09 -1.29
N GLN A 108 1.86 -11.30 -2.23
CA GLN A 108 2.17 -11.77 -3.58
C GLN A 108 3.13 -10.83 -4.33
N LEU A 109 2.97 -9.50 -4.17
CA LEU A 109 3.91 -8.54 -4.75
C LEU A 109 5.30 -8.67 -4.13
N ILE A 110 5.39 -8.87 -2.81
CA ILE A 110 6.67 -9.08 -2.12
C ILE A 110 7.32 -10.38 -2.58
N GLU A 111 6.59 -11.49 -2.55
CA GLU A 111 7.11 -12.81 -2.96
C GLU A 111 7.58 -12.79 -4.41
N GLY A 112 6.74 -12.37 -5.33
CA GLY A 112 7.07 -12.34 -6.75
C GLY A 112 8.21 -11.35 -7.07
N PHE A 113 8.31 -10.23 -6.34
CA PHE A 113 9.41 -9.29 -6.50
C PHE A 113 10.74 -9.89 -6.01
N VAL A 114 10.74 -10.60 -4.88
CA VAL A 114 11.91 -11.28 -4.33
C VAL A 114 12.33 -12.46 -5.22
N GLU A 115 11.34 -13.17 -5.83
CA GLU A 115 11.59 -14.24 -6.81
C GLU A 115 12.02 -13.72 -8.18
N GLU A 116 12.03 -12.41 -8.40
CA GLU A 116 12.31 -11.77 -9.69
C GLU A 116 11.31 -12.21 -10.80
N ASP A 117 10.06 -12.54 -10.43
CA ASP A 117 9.00 -12.86 -11.39
C ASP A 117 8.80 -11.69 -12.36
N PRO A 118 8.98 -11.89 -13.68
CA PRO A 118 8.91 -10.79 -14.64
C PRO A 118 7.54 -10.10 -14.68
N VAL A 119 6.46 -10.84 -14.45
CA VAL A 119 5.09 -10.30 -14.43
C VAL A 119 4.91 -9.39 -13.23
N ILE A 120 5.34 -9.85 -12.06
CA ILE A 120 5.23 -9.08 -10.81
C ILE A 120 6.16 -7.86 -10.84
N VAL A 121 7.42 -8.03 -11.28
CA VAL A 121 8.36 -6.90 -11.40
C VAL A 121 7.82 -5.82 -12.34
N ASN A 122 7.22 -6.20 -13.47
CA ASN A 122 6.61 -5.26 -14.40
C ASN A 122 5.36 -4.57 -13.78
N THR A 123 4.54 -5.33 -13.07
CA THR A 123 3.37 -4.80 -12.33
C THR A 123 3.81 -3.78 -11.28
N VAL A 124 4.85 -4.09 -10.50
CA VAL A 124 5.44 -3.19 -9.50
C VAL A 124 5.94 -1.90 -10.16
N LYS A 125 6.67 -2.00 -11.26
CA LYS A 125 7.16 -0.82 -12.01
C LYS A 125 6.00 0.06 -12.51
N LYS A 126 4.97 -0.54 -13.13
CA LYS A 126 3.79 0.19 -13.60
C LYS A 126 3.09 0.92 -12.45
N LYS A 127 2.80 0.24 -11.35
CA LYS A 127 2.16 0.85 -10.18
C LYS A 127 3.00 1.99 -9.58
N ALA A 128 4.32 1.80 -9.47
CA ALA A 128 5.22 2.84 -9.00
C ALA A 128 5.21 4.08 -9.92
N THR A 129 5.25 3.87 -11.23
CA THR A 129 5.17 4.97 -12.20
C THR A 129 3.85 5.75 -12.08
N TYR A 130 2.72 5.04 -11.97
CA TYR A 130 1.42 5.70 -11.74
C TYR A 130 1.38 6.48 -10.44
N SER A 131 1.95 5.95 -9.36
CA SER A 131 2.01 6.64 -8.07
C SER A 131 2.83 7.93 -8.16
N VAL A 132 3.96 7.91 -8.86
CA VAL A 132 4.79 9.11 -9.08
C VAL A 132 4.06 10.16 -9.91
N ILE A 133 3.41 9.74 -11.00
CA ILE A 133 2.62 10.65 -11.84
C ILE A 133 1.50 11.29 -11.03
N LEU A 134 0.75 10.48 -10.27
CA LEU A 134 -0.33 10.98 -9.41
C LEU A 134 0.18 11.99 -8.38
N PHE A 135 1.33 11.72 -7.76
CA PHE A 135 1.95 12.63 -6.81
C PHE A 135 2.34 13.96 -7.46
N ILE A 136 2.93 13.94 -8.65
CA ILE A 136 3.28 15.15 -9.41
C ILE A 136 2.01 15.94 -9.75
N CYS A 137 0.96 15.28 -10.24
CA CYS A 137 -0.33 15.94 -10.54
C CYS A 137 -0.92 16.59 -9.29
N LEU A 138 -0.86 15.92 -8.14
CA LEU A 138 -1.34 16.45 -6.86
C LEU A 138 -0.54 17.71 -6.45
N CYS A 139 0.77 17.69 -6.56
CA CYS A 139 1.62 18.85 -6.28
C CYS A 139 1.28 20.05 -7.19
N ILE A 140 1.06 19.80 -8.47
CA ILE A 140 0.64 20.84 -9.44
C ILE A 140 -0.72 21.42 -9.05
N MET A 141 -1.68 20.55 -8.70
CA MET A 141 -3.02 20.98 -8.29
C MET A 141 -2.97 21.85 -7.01
N ILE A 142 -2.22 21.42 -6.00
CA ILE A 142 -2.01 22.22 -4.76
C ILE A 142 -1.39 23.56 -5.09
N TYR A 143 -0.38 23.61 -5.96
CA TYR A 143 0.26 24.85 -6.37
C TYR A 143 -0.74 25.81 -7.06
N ILE A 144 -1.56 25.31 -7.98
CA ILE A 144 -2.60 26.09 -8.66
C ILE A 144 -3.62 26.62 -7.65
N MET A 145 -4.12 25.78 -6.74
CA MET A 145 -5.06 26.17 -5.70
C MET A 145 -4.49 27.29 -4.82
N PHE A 146 -3.22 27.18 -4.43
CA PHE A 146 -2.54 28.21 -3.65
C PHE A 146 -2.42 29.54 -4.42
N ARG A 147 -2.06 29.49 -5.70
CA ARG A 147 -2.01 30.70 -6.57
C ARG A 147 -3.39 31.36 -6.72
N LEU A 148 -4.44 30.58 -6.91
CA LEU A 148 -5.82 31.07 -6.98
C LEU A 148 -6.27 31.73 -5.67
N ALA A 149 -5.95 31.10 -4.53
CA ALA A 149 -6.27 31.67 -3.22
C ALA A 149 -5.59 33.03 -2.99
N ILE A 150 -4.31 33.16 -3.37
CA ILE A 150 -3.59 34.45 -3.30
C ILE A 150 -4.22 35.49 -4.22
N ALA A 151 -4.60 35.11 -5.45
CA ALA A 151 -5.22 36.01 -6.40
C ALA A 151 -6.58 36.52 -5.90
N ALA A 152 -7.40 35.62 -5.35
CA ALA A 152 -8.68 35.96 -4.73
C ALA A 152 -8.52 36.90 -3.54
N ALA A 153 -7.54 36.64 -2.67
CA ALA A 153 -7.25 37.52 -1.54
C ALA A 153 -6.82 38.92 -1.96
N LYS A 154 -5.94 39.03 -2.98
CA LYS A 154 -5.54 40.34 -3.55
C LYS A 154 -6.72 41.06 -4.16
N TYR A 155 -7.58 40.37 -4.89
CA TYR A 155 -8.79 40.97 -5.47
C TYR A 155 -9.73 41.51 -4.38
N MET A 156 -9.95 40.73 -3.32
CA MET A 156 -10.78 41.21 -2.19
C MET A 156 -10.19 42.47 -1.53
N ILE A 157 -8.89 42.52 -1.31
CA ILE A 157 -8.23 43.70 -0.73
C ILE A 157 -8.34 44.94 -1.65
N SER A 158 -8.37 44.74 -2.97
CA SER A 158 -8.48 45.86 -3.92
C SER A 158 -9.91 46.45 -4.02
N LEU A 159 -10.89 45.79 -3.43
CA LEU A 159 -12.29 46.27 -3.40
C LEU A 159 -12.59 47.17 -2.20
N PHE A 160 -11.69 47.20 -1.22
CA PHE A 160 -11.78 48.05 -0.01
C PHE A 160 -10.67 49.06 0.04
#